data_b597499c7a54d6406a2a27a1409b5d96
#
_entry.id   b597499c7a54d6406a2a27a1409b5d96
#
_cell.length_a   1.000
_cell.length_b   1.000
_cell.length_c   1.000
_cell.angle_alpha   90.00
_cell.angle_beta   90.00
_cell.angle_gamma   90.00
#
_symmetry.space_group_name_H-M   'P 1'
#
loop_
_entity.id
_entity.type
_entity.pdbx_description
1 polymer ?
#
loop_
_entity_poly.entity_id
_entity_poly.type
_entity_poly.pdbx_seq_one_letter_code
_entity_poly.pdbx_strand_id
1 'polypeptide(L)' 'MTLQELENRAINESLDRHQGNKPAAAEELGISLKTLYNKLNSLAGLEKSA' A
#
# COMPACT_ATOMS: atom_id res chain seq x y z
N MET A 1 -10.81 -13.77 -3.07
CA MET A 1 -9.84 -12.68 -2.84
C MET A 1 -9.34 -12.15 -4.18
N THR A 2 -9.40 -10.85 -4.37
CA THR A 2 -8.95 -10.23 -5.62
C THR A 2 -7.46 -9.92 -5.55
N LEU A 3 -6.86 -9.69 -6.73
CA LEU A 3 -5.46 -9.28 -6.80
C LEU A 3 -5.25 -7.97 -6.05
N GLN A 4 -6.18 -7.04 -6.17
CA GLN A 4 -6.09 -5.77 -5.47
C GLN A 4 -6.09 -5.95 -3.95
N GLU A 5 -6.91 -6.85 -3.46
CA GLU A 5 -6.93 -7.14 -2.03
C GLU A 5 -5.61 -7.71 -1.56
N LEU A 6 -5.00 -8.59 -2.37
CA LEU A 6 -3.69 -9.13 -2.04
C LEU A 6 -2.63 -8.04 -2.00
N GLU A 7 -2.67 -7.14 -2.96
CA GLU A 7 -1.72 -6.02 -2.98
C GLU A 7 -1.89 -5.13 -1.75
N ASN A 8 -3.13 -4.81 -1.42
CA ASN A 8 -3.42 -3.98 -0.26
C ASN A 8 -2.93 -4.62 1.03
N ARG A 9 -3.14 -5.92 1.13
CA ARG A 9 -2.69 -6.67 2.29
C ARG A 9 -1.17 -6.65 2.40
N ALA A 10 -0.48 -6.85 1.29
CA ALA A 10 0.97 -6.84 1.27
C ALA A 10 1.50 -5.47 1.69
N ILE A 11 0.88 -4.40 1.19
CA ILE A 11 1.27 -3.04 1.55
C ILE A 11 1.07 -2.80 3.05
N ASN A 12 -0.07 -3.17 3.58
CA ASN A 12 -0.37 -2.98 4.99
C ASN A 12 0.59 -3.77 5.88
N GLU A 13 0.88 -5.01 5.51
CA GLU A 13 1.81 -5.82 6.27
C GLU A 13 3.21 -5.24 6.25
N SER A 14 3.64 -4.75 5.08
CA SER A 14 4.95 -4.15 4.95
C SER A 14 5.05 -2.87 5.79
N LEU A 15 4.02 -2.04 5.75
CA LEU A 15 3.98 -0.83 6.55
C LEU A 15 4.03 -1.16 8.05
N ASP A 16 3.32 -2.20 8.45
CA ASP A 16 3.30 -2.60 9.84
C ASP A 16 4.68 -3.05 10.30
N ARG A 17 5.37 -3.83 9.47
CA ARG A 17 6.72 -4.29 9.80
C ARG A 17 7.70 -3.13 9.90
N HIS A 18 7.48 -2.07 9.14
CA HIS A 18 8.35 -0.89 9.14
C HIS A 18 7.78 0.26 9.96
N GLN A 19 6.79 -0.03 10.80
CA GLN A 19 6.23 0.95 11.72
C GLN A 19 5.69 2.18 11.01
N GLY A 20 5.07 1.97 9.86
CA GLY A 20 4.47 3.04 9.10
C GLY A 20 5.43 3.80 8.21
N ASN A 21 6.68 3.36 8.12
CA ASN A 21 7.67 4.00 7.28
C ASN A 21 7.42 3.65 5.82
N LYS A 22 6.80 4.57 5.09
CA LYS A 22 6.40 4.33 3.71
C LYS A 22 7.58 4.11 2.77
N PRO A 23 8.64 4.92 2.83
CA PRO A 23 9.79 4.65 1.96
C PRO A 23 10.40 3.27 2.15
N ALA A 24 10.53 2.82 3.39
CA ALA A 24 11.06 1.50 3.68
C ALA A 24 10.13 0.40 3.16
N ALA A 25 8.82 0.59 3.33
CA ALA A 25 7.85 -0.38 2.83
C ALA A 25 7.89 -0.49 1.32
N ALA A 26 7.98 0.66 0.63
CA ALA A 26 8.06 0.66 -0.83
C ALA A 26 9.31 -0.08 -1.31
N GLU A 27 10.42 0.14 -0.64
CA GLU A 27 11.67 -0.54 -0.99
C GLU A 27 11.54 -2.05 -0.80
N GLU A 28 10.94 -2.47 0.28
CA GLU A 28 10.72 -3.89 0.53
C GLU A 28 9.83 -4.52 -0.54
N LEU A 29 8.80 -3.80 -0.95
CA LEU A 29 7.85 -4.29 -1.95
C LEU A 29 8.41 -4.22 -3.38
N GLY A 30 9.53 -3.52 -3.56
CA GLY A 30 10.12 -3.39 -4.88
C GLY A 30 9.40 -2.40 -5.78
N ILE A 31 8.73 -1.42 -5.19
CA ILE A 31 8.01 -0.39 -5.93
C ILE A 31 8.53 0.98 -5.55
N SER A 32 8.23 1.99 -6.36
CA SER A 32 8.62 3.35 -6.05
C SER A 32 7.72 3.91 -4.96
N LEU A 33 8.23 4.91 -4.25
CA LEU A 33 7.46 5.57 -3.22
C LEU A 33 6.19 6.20 -3.81
N LYS A 34 6.30 6.74 -5.00
CA LYS A 34 5.15 7.32 -5.69
C LYS A 34 4.07 6.28 -5.94
N THR A 35 4.49 5.09 -6.37
CA THR A 35 3.54 4.00 -6.61
C THR A 35 2.84 3.61 -5.32
N LEU A 36 3.60 3.55 -4.23
CA LEU A 36 3.02 3.22 -2.92
C LEU A 36 1.97 4.24 -2.52
N TYR A 37 2.27 5.52 -2.65
CA TYR A 37 1.30 6.57 -2.35
C TYR A 37 0.07 6.48 -3.22
N ASN A 38 0.25 6.19 -4.51
CA ASN A 38 -0.88 6.04 -5.41
C ASN A 38 -1.80 4.90 -4.98
N LYS A 39 -1.22 3.79 -4.55
CA LYS A 39 -2.02 2.67 -4.08
C LYS A 39 -2.77 3.00 -2.80
N LEU A 40 -2.13 3.70 -1.89
CA LEU A 40 -2.78 4.12 -0.65
C LEU A 40 -3.90 5.11 -0.92
N ASN A 41 -3.69 6.03 -1.85
CA ASN A 41 -4.72 6.98 -2.25
C ASN A 41 -5.90 6.27 -2.91
N SER A 42 -5.62 5.26 -3.70
CA SER A 42 -6.66 4.49 -4.35
C SER A 42 -7.56 3.81 -3.32
N LEU A 43 -6.95 3.27 -2.26
CA LEU A 43 -7.71 2.66 -1.19
C LEU A 43 -8.63 3.67 -0.52
N ALA A 44 -8.08 4.84 -0.19
CA ALA A 44 -8.87 5.89 0.43
C ALA A 44 -9.97 6.38 -0.51
N GLY A 45 -9.66 6.48 -1.80
CA GLY A 45 -10.62 6.90 -2.79
C GLY A 45 -11.78 5.94 -2.92
N LEU A 46 -11.51 4.65 -2.85
CA LEU A 46 -12.56 3.64 -2.91
C LEU A 46 -13.53 3.78 -1.75
N GLU A 47 -13.01 4.02 -0.57
CA GLU A 47 -13.86 4.20 0.59
C GLU A 47 -14.74 5.43 0.45
N LYS A 48 -14.19 6.49 -0.10
CA LYS A 48 -14.96 7.72 -0.29
C LYS A 48 -16.01 7.57 -1.38
N SER A 49 -15.75 6.76 -2.35
CA SER A 49 -16.65 6.57 -3.47
C SER A 49 -17.88 5.75 -3.09
N ALA A 50 -17.81 5.01 -2.03
CA ALA A 50 -18.90 4.14 -1.61
C ALA A 50 -20.05 4.90 -0.94
#